data_c32e2305257a5489e1ea32e730a77fe4
#
_entry.id   c32e2305257a5489e1ea32e730a77fe4
#
_cell.length_a   1.000
_cell.length_b   1.000
_cell.length_c   1.000
_cell.angle_alpha   90.00
_cell.angle_beta   90.00
_cell.angle_gamma   90.00
#
_symmetry.space_group_name_H-M   'P 1'
#
loop_
_entity.id
_entity.type
_entity.pdbx_description
1 polymer ?
#
loop_
_entity_poly.entity_id
_entity_poly.type
_entity_poly.pdbx_seq_one_letter_code
_entity_poly.pdbx_strand_id
1 'polypeptide(L)'
;MELTTNKKEPGLYQKLSSLKFSSIRNQLSEQLYQKSQDIIPTDFYKFCSLLRIRSGSKITPLIPYDYQLELSDNIDAHKHTLVVKTRQLGITQIVIAKFLQAAILNPAFTGLFISINQAYTSKSADRCKEMIDSLGDLIALETDNKQHIKVKGGGQIYFKNSKADTARGLDSVTMLFYDETAFIENFERLHAATTPCLEYAGDNARFIYVTTPNGNDEWFYHKLTSDNKEDILDRIDQVKRGDDVERSLIDNNGFCKMILHYRHHPVFGADPEYLARRQRDLQISRSKIEQEFNLGFADSQASIFPRQLVDSANREFNINSNNVQYYIGIDPAGSGDDYTVVMVGAYDGKHLKVVDMYRDNLKSSNYNISKTNEIINKYRPVRCGVETNGGYGDKFMTEVTGRIEGIQTNEKSKQAMIDKILLFLERELLIINQDILLQELKVFKRNGKKLTAPNGLHDDCVMGLAMLLKVVPDISKAFWAFA
;
A
#
# COMPACT_ATOMS: atom_id res chain seq x y z
N MET A 1 16.02 -53.11 -14.44
CA MET A 1 14.66 -52.69 -14.07
C MET A 1 14.50 -51.27 -14.57
N GLU A 2 14.06 -51.14 -15.83
CA GLU A 2 13.95 -49.88 -16.54
C GLU A 2 12.71 -49.14 -16.06
N LEU A 3 12.92 -47.92 -15.58
CA LEU A 3 11.84 -46.99 -15.27
C LEU A 3 11.27 -46.43 -16.59
N THR A 4 10.17 -46.98 -17.03
CA THR A 4 9.37 -46.42 -18.13
C THR A 4 8.84 -45.09 -17.74
N THR A 5 9.41 -44.00 -18.29
CA THR A 5 8.88 -42.67 -18.24
C THR A 5 7.54 -42.64 -18.97
N ASN A 6 6.45 -42.56 -18.21
CA ASN A 6 5.11 -42.29 -18.72
C ASN A 6 5.11 -40.90 -19.36
N LYS A 7 5.33 -40.82 -20.67
CA LYS A 7 5.05 -39.60 -21.45
C LYS A 7 3.56 -39.36 -21.35
N LYS A 8 3.12 -38.36 -20.54
CA LYS A 8 1.76 -37.88 -20.60
C LYS A 8 1.44 -37.54 -22.05
N GLU A 9 0.38 -38.17 -22.60
CA GLU A 9 -0.13 -37.77 -23.91
C GLU A 9 -0.37 -36.22 -23.91
N PRO A 10 0.03 -35.52 -24.97
CA PRO A 10 -0.25 -34.11 -25.07
C PRO A 10 -1.75 -33.87 -24.99
N GLY A 11 -2.19 -32.96 -24.12
CA GLY A 11 -3.59 -32.62 -23.96
C GLY A 11 -4.22 -32.23 -25.29
N LEU A 12 -5.54 -32.36 -25.39
CA LEU A 12 -6.33 -32.10 -26.62
C LEU A 12 -5.94 -30.77 -27.27
N TYR A 13 -5.55 -29.83 -26.49
CA TYR A 13 -5.15 -28.48 -26.89
C TYR A 13 -3.76 -28.42 -27.56
N GLN A 14 -2.80 -29.18 -27.09
CA GLN A 14 -1.48 -29.31 -27.74
C GLN A 14 -1.61 -30.05 -29.09
N LYS A 15 -2.54 -31.00 -29.20
CA LYS A 15 -2.88 -31.68 -30.47
C LYS A 15 -3.52 -30.67 -31.46
N LEU A 16 -4.37 -29.72 -30.98
CA LEU A 16 -4.99 -28.69 -31.80
C LEU A 16 -4.00 -27.64 -32.32
N SER A 17 -3.01 -27.26 -31.54
CA SER A 17 -1.99 -26.26 -31.96
C SER A 17 -1.10 -26.74 -33.09
N SER A 18 -1.01 -28.09 -33.29
CA SER A 18 -0.23 -28.71 -34.35
C SER A 18 -0.98 -28.88 -35.68
N LEU A 19 -2.32 -28.60 -35.73
CA LEU A 19 -3.12 -28.71 -36.94
C LEU A 19 -2.92 -27.53 -37.88
N LYS A 20 -2.55 -27.80 -39.13
CA LYS A 20 -2.27 -26.80 -40.16
C LYS A 20 -3.52 -26.17 -40.83
N PHE A 21 -4.73 -26.66 -40.55
CA PHE A 21 -5.97 -26.21 -41.19
C PHE A 21 -6.73 -25.24 -40.26
N SER A 22 -6.82 -24.00 -40.66
CA SER A 22 -7.46 -22.93 -39.87
C SER A 22 -8.94 -23.19 -39.55
N SER A 23 -9.69 -23.77 -40.48
CA SER A 23 -11.13 -24.04 -40.32
C SER A 23 -11.40 -25.16 -39.28
N ILE A 24 -10.64 -26.26 -39.32
CA ILE A 24 -10.76 -27.38 -38.36
C ILE A 24 -10.32 -26.91 -36.98
N ARG A 25 -9.26 -26.11 -36.93
CA ARG A 25 -8.77 -25.52 -35.67
C ARG A 25 -9.82 -24.61 -35.02
N ASN A 26 -10.54 -23.81 -35.82
CA ASN A 26 -11.60 -22.94 -35.33
C ASN A 26 -12.82 -23.72 -34.83
N GLN A 27 -13.27 -24.73 -35.58
CA GLN A 27 -14.39 -25.60 -35.18
C GLN A 27 -14.11 -26.35 -33.87
N LEU A 28 -12.93 -26.94 -33.75
CA LEU A 28 -12.53 -27.64 -32.52
C LEU A 28 -12.35 -26.67 -31.33
N SER A 29 -11.93 -25.42 -31.60
CA SER A 29 -11.88 -24.38 -30.58
C SER A 29 -13.25 -23.99 -30.06
N GLU A 30 -14.21 -23.84 -30.99
CA GLU A 30 -15.61 -23.58 -30.69
C GLU A 30 -16.23 -24.70 -29.84
N GLN A 31 -16.00 -25.95 -30.23
CA GLN A 31 -16.47 -27.11 -29.46
C GLN A 31 -15.87 -27.18 -28.06
N LEU A 32 -14.58 -26.86 -27.89
CA LEU A 32 -13.95 -26.79 -26.58
C LEU A 32 -14.51 -25.65 -25.73
N TYR A 33 -14.78 -24.51 -26.35
CA TYR A 33 -15.43 -23.39 -25.67
C TYR A 33 -16.84 -23.74 -25.23
N GLN A 34 -17.66 -24.34 -26.10
CA GLN A 34 -19.00 -24.83 -25.74
C GLN A 34 -18.92 -25.84 -24.59
N LYS A 35 -18.02 -26.80 -24.67
CA LYS A 35 -17.81 -27.80 -23.61
C LYS A 35 -17.35 -27.17 -22.29
N SER A 36 -16.54 -26.11 -22.32
CA SER A 36 -16.16 -25.37 -21.10
C SER A 36 -17.34 -24.62 -20.50
N GLN A 37 -18.25 -24.07 -21.30
CA GLN A 37 -19.48 -23.42 -20.84
C GLN A 37 -20.39 -24.38 -20.08
N ASP A 38 -20.46 -25.65 -20.49
CA ASP A 38 -21.27 -26.66 -19.81
C ASP A 38 -20.65 -27.14 -18.48
N ILE A 39 -19.32 -26.99 -18.32
CA ILE A 39 -18.58 -27.48 -17.16
C ILE A 39 -18.31 -26.37 -16.14
N ILE A 40 -18.05 -25.14 -16.59
CA ILE A 40 -17.74 -24.03 -15.70
C ILE A 40 -19.04 -23.52 -15.03
N PRO A 41 -19.12 -23.56 -13.70
CA PRO A 41 -20.31 -23.14 -12.98
C PRO A 41 -20.58 -21.64 -13.18
N THR A 42 -21.84 -21.28 -13.42
CA THR A 42 -22.34 -19.91 -13.36
C THR A 42 -22.43 -19.40 -11.92
N ASP A 43 -22.68 -20.30 -10.97
CA ASP A 43 -22.61 -20.01 -9.54
C ASP A 43 -21.18 -19.66 -9.11
N PHE A 44 -21.00 -18.48 -8.54
CA PHE A 44 -19.66 -17.95 -8.23
C PHE A 44 -18.94 -18.75 -7.15
N TYR A 45 -19.65 -19.22 -6.13
CA TYR A 45 -19.05 -20.06 -5.06
C TYR A 45 -18.51 -21.37 -5.64
N LYS A 46 -19.31 -22.05 -6.46
CA LYS A 46 -18.90 -23.30 -7.12
C LYS A 46 -17.73 -23.05 -8.07
N PHE A 47 -17.74 -21.96 -8.82
CA PHE A 47 -16.62 -21.58 -9.66
C PHE A 47 -15.33 -21.40 -8.85
N CYS A 48 -15.38 -20.59 -7.77
CA CYS A 48 -14.24 -20.37 -6.89
C CYS A 48 -13.66 -21.69 -6.34
N SER A 49 -14.52 -22.67 -6.01
CA SER A 49 -14.06 -23.95 -5.46
C SER A 49 -13.20 -24.77 -6.43
N LEU A 50 -13.29 -24.50 -7.74
CA LEU A 50 -12.42 -25.09 -8.76
C LEU A 50 -11.02 -24.47 -8.79
N LEU A 51 -10.91 -23.21 -8.29
CA LEU A 51 -9.67 -22.44 -8.33
C LEU A 51 -8.76 -22.81 -7.17
N ARG A 52 -7.47 -22.72 -7.40
CA ARG A 52 -6.45 -22.87 -6.37
C ARG A 52 -5.64 -21.57 -6.26
N ILE A 53 -5.32 -21.21 -5.02
CA ILE A 53 -4.59 -19.99 -4.68
C ILE A 53 -3.47 -20.30 -3.70
N ARG A 54 -2.47 -19.44 -3.67
CA ARG A 54 -1.45 -19.46 -2.63
C ARG A 54 -1.99 -18.82 -1.35
N SER A 55 -1.98 -19.60 -0.27
CA SER A 55 -2.28 -19.13 1.08
C SER A 55 -1.08 -19.47 1.98
N GLY A 56 -0.27 -18.47 2.31
CA GLY A 56 1.01 -18.66 2.99
C GLY A 56 1.98 -19.55 2.18
N SER A 57 2.39 -20.67 2.76
CA SER A 57 3.28 -21.65 2.12
C SER A 57 2.54 -22.79 1.39
N LYS A 58 1.21 -22.74 1.32
CA LYS A 58 0.36 -23.80 0.77
C LYS A 58 -0.42 -23.33 -0.45
N ILE A 59 -0.76 -24.28 -1.33
CA ILE A 59 -1.75 -24.08 -2.39
C ILE A 59 -3.05 -24.70 -1.90
N THR A 60 -4.12 -23.90 -1.82
CA THR A 60 -5.42 -24.29 -1.30
C THR A 60 -6.53 -23.97 -2.28
N PRO A 61 -7.68 -24.65 -2.23
CA PRO A 61 -8.87 -24.20 -2.94
C PRO A 61 -9.25 -22.77 -2.52
N LEU A 62 -9.77 -21.98 -3.44
CA LEU A 62 -10.37 -20.70 -3.14
C LEU A 62 -11.79 -20.92 -2.62
N ILE A 63 -11.96 -20.85 -1.31
CA ILE A 63 -13.27 -20.93 -0.67
C ILE A 63 -13.64 -19.52 -0.19
N PRO A 64 -14.56 -18.83 -0.87
CA PRO A 64 -14.98 -17.49 -0.50
C PRO A 64 -15.65 -17.45 0.87
N TYR A 65 -15.36 -16.42 1.65
CA TYR A 65 -16.10 -16.08 2.87
C TYR A 65 -17.38 -15.30 2.54
N ASP A 66 -18.32 -15.24 3.47
CA ASP A 66 -19.61 -14.58 3.26
C ASP A 66 -19.49 -13.14 2.77
N TYR A 67 -18.59 -12.34 3.36
CA TYR A 67 -18.37 -10.96 2.92
C TYR A 67 -17.76 -10.85 1.49
N GLN A 68 -17.09 -11.90 1.04
CA GLN A 68 -16.52 -11.97 -0.32
C GLN A 68 -17.61 -12.37 -1.34
N LEU A 69 -18.54 -13.23 -0.94
CA LEU A 69 -19.73 -13.55 -1.76
C LEU A 69 -20.63 -12.33 -1.88
N GLU A 70 -20.91 -11.65 -0.76
CA GLU A 70 -21.67 -10.39 -0.75
C GLU A 70 -21.04 -9.33 -1.66
N LEU A 71 -19.70 -9.21 -1.68
CA LEU A 71 -19.03 -8.34 -2.64
C LEU A 71 -19.29 -8.77 -4.09
N SER A 72 -19.21 -10.05 -4.38
CA SER A 72 -19.50 -10.57 -5.74
C SER A 72 -20.91 -10.22 -6.19
N ASP A 73 -21.90 -10.37 -5.29
CA ASP A 73 -23.32 -10.09 -5.56
C ASP A 73 -23.53 -8.57 -5.75
N ASN A 74 -22.90 -7.75 -4.92
CA ASN A 74 -22.95 -6.29 -5.04
C ASN A 74 -22.32 -5.78 -6.35
N ILE A 75 -21.24 -6.41 -6.83
CA ILE A 75 -20.65 -6.09 -8.13
C ILE A 75 -21.64 -6.39 -9.26
N ASP A 76 -22.38 -7.50 -9.18
CA ASP A 76 -23.39 -7.83 -10.21
C ASP A 76 -24.61 -6.90 -10.15
N ALA A 77 -25.03 -6.53 -8.96
CA ALA A 77 -26.25 -5.76 -8.75
C ALA A 77 -26.10 -4.25 -9.02
N HIS A 78 -24.90 -3.68 -8.77
CA HIS A 78 -24.72 -2.23 -8.76
C HIS A 78 -23.69 -1.78 -9.80
N LYS A 79 -23.97 -0.66 -10.45
CA LYS A 79 -23.04 -0.04 -11.41
C LYS A 79 -21.74 0.42 -10.78
N HIS A 80 -21.82 0.92 -9.54
CA HIS A 80 -20.69 1.42 -8.78
C HIS A 80 -20.62 0.73 -7.42
N THR A 81 -19.50 0.07 -7.12
CA THR A 81 -19.22 -0.58 -5.83
C THR A 81 -17.95 -0.01 -5.22
N LEU A 82 -18.08 0.71 -4.10
CA LEU A 82 -16.98 1.26 -3.32
C LEU A 82 -16.73 0.38 -2.11
N VAL A 83 -15.49 -0.03 -1.90
CA VAL A 83 -15.11 -0.92 -0.79
C VAL A 83 -13.98 -0.29 0.01
N VAL A 84 -14.28 0.16 1.23
CA VAL A 84 -13.24 0.45 2.21
C VAL A 84 -12.97 -0.80 3.03
N LYS A 85 -11.71 -1.17 3.15
CA LYS A 85 -11.35 -2.45 3.77
C LYS A 85 -10.11 -2.36 4.63
N THR A 86 -9.95 -3.25 5.59
CA THR A 86 -8.66 -3.54 6.22
C THR A 86 -7.80 -4.45 5.32
N ARG A 87 -6.52 -4.51 5.56
CA ARG A 87 -5.60 -5.36 4.78
C ARG A 87 -5.89 -6.84 4.93
N GLN A 88 -5.50 -7.62 3.92
CA GLN A 88 -5.47 -9.09 3.91
C GLN A 88 -6.84 -9.78 3.95
N LEU A 89 -7.90 -9.13 3.51
CA LEU A 89 -9.24 -9.72 3.41
C LEU A 89 -9.48 -10.52 2.11
N GLY A 90 -8.47 -10.68 1.25
CA GLY A 90 -8.57 -11.47 0.02
C GLY A 90 -9.40 -10.84 -1.12
N ILE A 91 -9.77 -9.56 -1.00
CA ILE A 91 -10.67 -8.87 -1.94
C ILE A 91 -10.12 -8.88 -3.37
N THR A 92 -8.85 -8.52 -3.57
CA THR A 92 -8.22 -8.55 -4.90
C THR A 92 -8.30 -9.92 -5.56
N GLN A 93 -8.16 -11.02 -4.78
CA GLN A 93 -8.28 -12.38 -5.31
C GLN A 93 -9.71 -12.71 -5.77
N ILE A 94 -10.70 -12.30 -5.00
CA ILE A 94 -12.13 -12.49 -5.35
C ILE A 94 -12.49 -11.72 -6.61
N VAL A 95 -12.05 -10.47 -6.73
CA VAL A 95 -12.29 -9.67 -7.95
C VAL A 95 -11.60 -10.30 -9.16
N ILE A 96 -10.36 -10.81 -9.03
CA ILE A 96 -9.68 -11.52 -10.12
C ILE A 96 -10.47 -12.78 -10.51
N ALA A 97 -10.97 -13.57 -9.55
CA ALA A 97 -11.79 -14.74 -9.83
C ALA A 97 -13.11 -14.36 -10.55
N LYS A 98 -13.73 -13.23 -10.15
CA LYS A 98 -14.94 -12.69 -10.80
C LYS A 98 -14.68 -12.29 -12.25
N PHE A 99 -13.58 -11.59 -12.51
CA PHE A 99 -13.15 -11.23 -13.86
C PHE A 99 -12.87 -12.47 -14.70
N LEU A 100 -12.19 -13.47 -14.12
CA LEU A 100 -11.88 -14.72 -14.81
C LEU A 100 -13.15 -15.48 -15.17
N GLN A 101 -14.09 -15.65 -14.23
CA GLN A 101 -15.38 -16.28 -14.50
C GLN A 101 -16.12 -15.57 -15.64
N ALA A 102 -16.22 -14.24 -15.56
CA ALA A 102 -16.88 -13.44 -16.59
C ALA A 102 -16.21 -13.58 -17.96
N ALA A 103 -14.86 -13.60 -18.01
CA ALA A 103 -14.11 -13.79 -19.26
C ALA A 103 -14.29 -15.20 -19.85
N ILE A 104 -14.48 -16.22 -19.02
CA ILE A 104 -14.75 -17.58 -19.49
C ILE A 104 -16.17 -17.70 -20.03
N LEU A 105 -17.15 -17.15 -19.31
CA LEU A 105 -18.57 -17.34 -19.61
C LEU A 105 -19.11 -16.37 -20.67
N ASN A 106 -18.45 -15.25 -20.92
CA ASN A 106 -18.93 -14.22 -21.85
C ASN A 106 -17.85 -13.81 -22.86
N PRO A 107 -17.99 -14.17 -24.14
CA PRO A 107 -17.05 -13.80 -25.20
C PRO A 107 -16.89 -12.29 -25.40
N ALA A 108 -17.93 -11.51 -25.09
CA ALA A 108 -17.92 -10.06 -25.20
C ALA A 108 -17.34 -9.36 -23.95
N PHE A 109 -16.96 -10.10 -22.91
CA PHE A 109 -16.43 -9.53 -21.69
C PHE A 109 -15.05 -8.90 -21.92
N THR A 110 -14.90 -7.66 -21.48
CA THR A 110 -13.60 -6.99 -21.39
C THR A 110 -13.45 -6.42 -19.99
N GLY A 111 -12.55 -7.00 -19.20
CA GLY A 111 -12.19 -6.54 -17.89
C GLY A 111 -10.97 -5.63 -17.92
N LEU A 112 -10.99 -4.52 -17.16
CA LEU A 112 -9.83 -3.64 -16.98
C LEU A 112 -9.48 -3.56 -15.49
N PHE A 113 -8.31 -4.09 -15.15
CA PHE A 113 -7.76 -4.09 -13.80
C PHE A 113 -6.66 -3.02 -13.71
N ILE A 114 -6.83 -2.03 -12.84
CA ILE A 114 -5.87 -0.95 -12.62
C ILE A 114 -5.38 -0.97 -11.18
N SER A 115 -4.06 -0.86 -10.98
CA SER A 115 -3.45 -0.73 -9.67
C SER A 115 -2.37 0.37 -9.68
N ILE A 116 -1.86 0.71 -8.49
CA ILE A 116 -0.95 1.83 -8.24
C ILE A 116 0.23 1.88 -9.23
N ASN A 117 0.85 0.71 -9.52
CA ASN A 117 2.00 0.64 -10.42
C ASN A 117 2.11 -0.73 -11.09
N GLN A 118 3.06 -0.83 -12.05
CA GLN A 118 3.29 -2.06 -12.84
C GLN A 118 3.63 -3.29 -12.00
N ALA A 119 4.32 -3.14 -10.88
CA ALA A 119 4.69 -4.28 -10.04
C ALA A 119 3.46 -4.91 -9.37
N TYR A 120 2.49 -4.08 -8.92
CA TYR A 120 1.23 -4.57 -8.35
C TYR A 120 0.34 -5.22 -9.41
N THR A 121 0.21 -4.60 -10.60
CA THR A 121 -0.59 -5.18 -11.68
C THR A 121 -0.01 -6.50 -12.19
N SER A 122 1.32 -6.62 -12.31
CA SER A 122 1.98 -7.87 -12.69
C SER A 122 1.69 -8.99 -11.68
N LYS A 123 1.71 -8.71 -10.37
CA LYS A 123 1.34 -9.68 -9.34
C LYS A 123 -0.13 -10.12 -9.46
N SER A 124 -1.02 -9.23 -9.83
CA SER A 124 -2.44 -9.56 -10.03
C SER A 124 -2.65 -10.41 -11.28
N ALA A 125 -1.91 -10.14 -12.37
CA ALA A 125 -1.88 -11.00 -13.54
C ALA A 125 -1.32 -12.39 -13.22
N ASP A 126 -0.22 -12.48 -12.45
CA ASP A 126 0.35 -13.77 -12.02
C ASP A 126 -0.66 -14.58 -11.18
N ARG A 127 -1.42 -13.94 -10.28
CA ARG A 127 -2.51 -14.60 -9.52
C ARG A 127 -3.63 -15.10 -10.44
N CYS A 128 -4.01 -14.32 -11.45
CA CYS A 128 -4.99 -14.75 -12.44
C CYS A 128 -4.51 -15.99 -13.20
N LYS A 129 -3.25 -16.04 -13.59
CA LYS A 129 -2.64 -17.21 -14.24
C LYS A 129 -2.62 -18.43 -13.34
N GLU A 130 -2.24 -18.29 -12.07
CA GLU A 130 -2.30 -19.40 -11.10
C GLU A 130 -3.73 -19.98 -10.97
N MET A 131 -4.76 -19.13 -11.02
CA MET A 131 -6.15 -19.58 -11.05
C MET A 131 -6.50 -20.31 -12.36
N ILE A 132 -6.05 -19.81 -13.51
CA ILE A 132 -6.24 -20.45 -14.82
C ILE A 132 -5.54 -21.81 -14.85
N ASP A 133 -4.32 -21.90 -14.35
CA ASP A 133 -3.56 -23.15 -14.28
C ASP A 133 -4.29 -24.23 -13.49
N SER A 134 -5.08 -23.84 -12.48
CA SER A 134 -5.88 -24.78 -11.70
C SER A 134 -7.08 -25.38 -12.46
N LEU A 135 -7.52 -24.72 -13.53
CA LEU A 135 -8.59 -25.20 -14.42
C LEU A 135 -8.05 -26.17 -15.49
N GLY A 136 -6.73 -26.22 -15.67
CA GLY A 136 -6.06 -27.16 -16.58
C GLY A 136 -6.54 -27.06 -18.03
N ASP A 137 -6.85 -28.20 -18.63
CA ASP A 137 -7.27 -28.28 -20.04
C ASP A 137 -8.70 -27.77 -20.30
N LEU A 138 -9.45 -27.34 -19.27
CA LEU A 138 -10.78 -26.78 -19.44
C LEU A 138 -10.72 -25.39 -20.12
N ILE A 139 -9.61 -24.66 -19.91
CA ILE A 139 -9.45 -23.28 -20.39
C ILE A 139 -8.20 -23.19 -21.24
N ALA A 140 -8.33 -22.54 -22.38
CA ALA A 140 -7.21 -22.21 -23.22
C ALA A 140 -7.08 -20.70 -23.42
N LEU A 141 -5.86 -20.23 -23.52
CA LEU A 141 -5.59 -18.81 -23.73
C LEU A 141 -5.21 -18.54 -25.19
N GLU A 142 -5.75 -17.46 -25.74
CA GLU A 142 -5.31 -16.89 -27.02
C GLU A 142 -4.14 -15.92 -26.78
N THR A 143 -4.21 -15.14 -25.68
CA THR A 143 -3.14 -14.25 -25.24
C THR A 143 -2.84 -14.52 -23.77
N ASP A 144 -1.55 -14.68 -23.47
CA ASP A 144 -1.03 -14.93 -22.13
C ASP A 144 0.22 -14.10 -21.83
N ASN A 145 0.02 -12.90 -21.31
CA ASN A 145 1.11 -12.06 -20.82
C ASN A 145 0.70 -11.30 -19.56
N LYS A 146 1.66 -10.56 -18.96
CA LYS A 146 1.43 -9.82 -17.68
C LYS A 146 0.53 -8.58 -17.79
N GLN A 147 0.11 -8.23 -18.99
CA GLN A 147 -0.75 -7.06 -19.22
C GLN A 147 -2.08 -7.39 -19.88
N HIS A 148 -2.16 -8.58 -20.49
CA HIS A 148 -3.33 -8.99 -21.24
C HIS A 148 -3.47 -10.51 -21.21
N ILE A 149 -4.62 -10.98 -20.73
CA ILE A 149 -5.05 -12.37 -20.73
C ILE A 149 -6.32 -12.44 -21.56
N LYS A 150 -6.33 -13.27 -22.61
CA LYS A 150 -7.51 -13.50 -23.46
C LYS A 150 -7.82 -14.98 -23.47
N VAL A 151 -9.04 -15.32 -23.06
CA VAL A 151 -9.57 -16.68 -23.11
C VAL A 151 -9.90 -17.00 -24.57
N LYS A 152 -9.51 -18.16 -25.05
CA LYS A 152 -9.80 -18.56 -26.42
C LYS A 152 -11.28 -18.87 -26.60
N GLY A 153 -11.94 -18.12 -27.49
CA GLY A 153 -13.38 -18.13 -27.65
C GLY A 153 -14.17 -17.37 -26.57
N GLY A 154 -13.50 -16.91 -25.53
CA GLY A 154 -14.07 -16.15 -24.43
C GLY A 154 -13.68 -14.65 -24.45
N GLY A 155 -13.89 -13.98 -23.34
CA GLY A 155 -13.54 -12.59 -23.11
C GLY A 155 -12.06 -12.37 -22.77
N GLN A 156 -11.75 -11.17 -22.32
CA GLN A 156 -10.37 -10.74 -22.05
C GLN A 156 -10.24 -9.88 -20.80
N ILE A 157 -9.05 -9.86 -20.21
CA ILE A 157 -8.72 -9.07 -19.03
C ILE A 157 -7.41 -8.32 -19.27
N TYR A 158 -7.45 -7.00 -19.11
CA TYR A 158 -6.30 -6.12 -19.16
C TYR A 158 -5.82 -5.77 -17.75
N PHE A 159 -4.52 -5.86 -17.51
CA PHE A 159 -3.85 -5.47 -16.28
C PHE A 159 -2.97 -4.25 -16.56
N LYS A 160 -3.35 -3.09 -16.08
CA LYS A 160 -2.73 -1.80 -16.39
C LYS A 160 -2.33 -1.04 -15.12
N ASN A 161 -1.27 -0.24 -15.21
CA ASN A 161 -0.91 0.67 -14.14
C ASN A 161 -1.78 1.94 -14.15
N SER A 162 -1.68 2.75 -13.13
CA SER A 162 -2.48 3.96 -12.91
C SER A 162 -2.06 5.19 -13.74
N LYS A 163 -1.30 5.03 -14.83
CA LYS A 163 -1.00 6.16 -15.72
C LYS A 163 -2.23 6.49 -16.58
N ALA A 164 -2.61 7.76 -16.66
CA ALA A 164 -3.81 8.21 -17.34
C ALA A 164 -3.93 7.75 -18.82
N ASP A 165 -2.80 7.56 -19.51
CA ASP A 165 -2.79 7.13 -20.90
C ASP A 165 -2.95 5.60 -21.10
N THR A 166 -2.93 4.82 -20.03
CA THR A 166 -2.96 3.35 -20.10
C THR A 166 -4.29 2.76 -20.57
N ALA A 167 -5.39 3.49 -20.41
CA ALA A 167 -6.72 3.06 -20.86
C ALA A 167 -7.10 3.56 -22.25
N ARG A 168 -6.31 4.49 -22.83
CA ARG A 168 -6.59 5.00 -24.19
C ARG A 168 -6.47 3.88 -25.22
N GLY A 169 -7.50 3.77 -26.06
CA GLY A 169 -7.58 2.74 -27.11
C GLY A 169 -8.16 1.40 -26.63
N LEU A 170 -8.70 1.34 -25.41
CA LEU A 170 -9.55 0.24 -24.99
C LEU A 170 -11.02 0.64 -25.19
N ASP A 171 -11.71 -0.12 -25.99
CA ASP A 171 -13.14 0.05 -26.25
C ASP A 171 -13.92 -1.09 -25.58
N SER A 172 -15.19 -0.80 -25.26
CA SER A 172 -16.13 -1.83 -24.77
C SER A 172 -15.69 -2.56 -23.50
N VAL A 173 -15.06 -1.83 -22.58
CA VAL A 173 -14.79 -2.36 -21.24
C VAL A 173 -16.12 -2.55 -20.51
N THR A 174 -16.36 -3.74 -19.95
CA THR A 174 -17.61 -4.07 -19.24
C THR A 174 -17.42 -3.98 -17.72
N MET A 175 -16.22 -4.24 -17.23
CA MET A 175 -15.91 -4.20 -15.80
C MET A 175 -14.56 -3.55 -15.56
N LEU A 176 -14.52 -2.52 -14.71
CA LEU A 176 -13.34 -1.74 -14.38
C LEU A 176 -13.09 -1.82 -12.87
N PHE A 177 -11.91 -2.27 -12.49
CA PHE A 177 -11.47 -2.38 -11.12
C PHE A 177 -10.26 -1.51 -10.83
N TYR A 178 -10.37 -0.69 -9.80
CA TYR A 178 -9.28 0.10 -9.23
C TYR A 178 -8.86 -0.48 -7.89
N ASP A 179 -7.67 -1.07 -7.83
CA ASP A 179 -7.08 -1.63 -6.61
C ASP A 179 -6.26 -0.57 -5.88
N GLU A 180 -6.51 -0.40 -4.58
CA GLU A 180 -5.93 0.61 -3.71
C GLU A 180 -6.17 2.05 -4.24
N THR A 181 -7.41 2.36 -4.56
CA THR A 181 -7.88 3.62 -5.20
C THR A 181 -7.35 4.87 -4.51
N ALA A 182 -7.37 4.92 -3.17
CA ALA A 182 -6.94 6.07 -2.37
C ALA A 182 -5.43 6.36 -2.46
N PHE A 183 -4.64 5.43 -2.98
CA PHE A 183 -3.20 5.56 -3.16
C PHE A 183 -2.81 5.84 -4.61
N ILE A 184 -3.77 5.92 -5.53
CA ILE A 184 -3.53 6.26 -6.94
C ILE A 184 -3.36 7.77 -7.08
N GLU A 185 -2.23 8.17 -7.66
CA GLU A 185 -1.96 9.59 -7.94
C GLU A 185 -2.90 10.17 -8.98
N ASN A 186 -3.41 11.38 -8.70
CA ASN A 186 -4.32 12.09 -9.59
C ASN A 186 -5.50 11.20 -10.06
N PHE A 187 -6.11 10.48 -9.10
CA PHE A 187 -7.17 9.51 -9.39
C PHE A 187 -8.32 10.11 -10.20
N GLU A 188 -8.73 11.33 -9.92
CA GLU A 188 -9.80 12.00 -10.70
C GLU A 188 -9.48 12.10 -12.20
N ARG A 189 -8.24 12.44 -12.52
CA ARG A 189 -7.78 12.49 -13.91
C ARG A 189 -7.76 11.11 -14.56
N LEU A 190 -7.30 10.09 -13.83
CA LEU A 190 -7.33 8.70 -14.30
C LEU A 190 -8.77 8.23 -14.50
N HIS A 191 -9.65 8.49 -13.54
CA HIS A 191 -11.06 8.11 -13.59
C HIS A 191 -11.77 8.77 -14.79
N ALA A 192 -11.57 10.07 -15.00
CA ALA A 192 -12.11 10.77 -16.17
C ALA A 192 -11.59 10.21 -17.51
N ALA A 193 -10.33 9.75 -17.55
CA ALA A 193 -9.74 9.17 -18.75
C ALA A 193 -10.20 7.74 -19.04
N THR A 194 -10.63 6.99 -18.01
CA THR A 194 -11.03 5.57 -18.13
C THR A 194 -12.54 5.38 -18.24
N THR A 195 -13.35 6.29 -17.70
CA THR A 195 -14.82 6.20 -17.74
C THR A 195 -15.39 6.04 -19.17
N PRO A 196 -14.90 6.77 -20.19
CA PRO A 196 -15.42 6.61 -21.56
C PRO A 196 -15.25 5.20 -22.14
N CYS A 197 -14.29 4.41 -21.65
CA CYS A 197 -14.09 3.03 -22.14
C CYS A 197 -15.30 2.11 -21.83
N LEU A 198 -16.17 2.49 -20.87
CA LEU A 198 -17.34 1.72 -20.46
C LEU A 198 -18.66 2.22 -21.06
N GLU A 199 -18.66 3.27 -21.88
CA GLU A 199 -19.88 3.85 -22.42
C GLU A 199 -20.70 2.83 -23.24
N TYR A 200 -20.04 2.00 -24.05
CA TYR A 200 -20.70 0.97 -24.84
C TYR A 200 -21.27 -0.18 -24.00
N ALA A 201 -20.83 -0.36 -22.77
CA ALA A 201 -21.41 -1.36 -21.85
C ALA A 201 -22.76 -0.89 -21.24
N GLY A 202 -23.07 0.40 -21.28
CA GLY A 202 -24.33 0.96 -20.80
C GLY A 202 -24.65 0.58 -19.36
N ASP A 203 -25.80 -0.06 -19.15
CA ASP A 203 -26.26 -0.52 -17.83
C ASP A 203 -25.49 -1.74 -17.32
N ASN A 204 -24.77 -2.44 -18.20
CA ASN A 204 -23.91 -3.57 -17.83
C ASN A 204 -22.52 -3.13 -17.38
N ALA A 205 -22.19 -1.83 -17.46
CA ALA A 205 -20.93 -1.31 -16.94
C ALA A 205 -20.82 -1.50 -15.42
N ARG A 206 -19.67 -1.98 -14.96
CA ARG A 206 -19.38 -2.15 -13.53
C ARG A 206 -18.08 -1.43 -13.19
N PHE A 207 -18.17 -0.55 -12.18
CA PHE A 207 -17.04 0.17 -11.62
C PHE A 207 -16.81 -0.31 -10.19
N ILE A 208 -15.63 -0.80 -9.90
CA ILE A 208 -15.26 -1.34 -8.59
C ILE A 208 -14.08 -0.56 -8.06
N TYR A 209 -14.23 0.05 -6.90
CA TYR A 209 -13.21 0.88 -6.23
C TYR A 209 -12.90 0.25 -4.88
N VAL A 210 -11.67 -0.21 -4.69
CA VAL A 210 -11.27 -0.87 -3.45
C VAL A 210 -10.03 -0.20 -2.88
N THR A 211 -10.02 0.07 -1.58
CA THR A 211 -8.85 0.63 -0.91
C THR A 211 -8.82 0.32 0.58
N THR A 212 -7.63 0.37 1.19
CA THR A 212 -7.48 0.66 2.61
C THR A 212 -7.63 2.17 2.84
N PRO A 213 -8.03 2.63 4.05
CA PRO A 213 -8.09 4.05 4.37
C PRO A 213 -6.79 4.78 4.08
N ASN A 214 -6.90 6.02 3.64
CA ASN A 214 -5.79 6.96 3.49
C ASN A 214 -6.15 8.30 4.16
N GLY A 215 -5.95 9.45 3.51
CA GLY A 215 -6.39 10.74 4.03
C GLY A 215 -7.91 10.95 3.93
N ASN A 216 -8.41 11.94 4.66
CA ASN A 216 -9.80 12.37 4.58
C ASN A 216 -10.05 13.49 3.56
N ASP A 217 -9.02 13.86 2.79
CA ASP A 217 -9.02 14.91 1.76
C ASP A 217 -8.95 14.35 0.31
N GLU A 218 -9.07 13.04 0.14
CA GLU A 218 -8.95 12.38 -1.16
C GLU A 218 -10.30 11.97 -1.75
N TRP A 219 -10.30 11.76 -3.07
CA TRP A 219 -11.50 11.43 -3.85
C TRP A 219 -12.32 10.26 -3.26
N PHE A 220 -11.64 9.17 -2.88
CA PHE A 220 -12.32 7.97 -2.38
C PHE A 220 -13.05 8.26 -1.06
N TYR A 221 -12.42 8.97 -0.12
CA TYR A 221 -13.05 9.35 1.14
C TYR A 221 -14.27 10.24 0.91
N HIS A 222 -14.13 11.28 0.05
CA HIS A 222 -15.24 12.15 -0.30
C HIS A 222 -16.39 11.38 -0.95
N LYS A 223 -16.08 10.42 -1.84
CA LYS A 223 -17.09 9.61 -2.49
C LYS A 223 -17.75 8.62 -1.51
N LEU A 224 -16.96 7.98 -0.65
CA LEU A 224 -17.46 7.08 0.40
C LEU A 224 -18.42 7.81 1.34
N THR A 225 -18.07 9.04 1.76
CA THR A 225 -18.82 9.82 2.74
C THR A 225 -19.86 10.78 2.13
N SER A 226 -19.98 10.83 0.78
CA SER A 226 -21.05 11.61 0.15
C SER A 226 -22.42 11.10 0.59
N ASP A 227 -23.35 12.00 0.79
CA ASP A 227 -24.76 11.80 1.16
C ASP A 227 -24.99 11.25 2.57
N ASN A 228 -24.13 10.37 3.10
CA ASN A 228 -24.35 9.65 4.35
C ASN A 228 -23.10 9.63 5.25
N LYS A 229 -22.43 10.77 5.42
CA LYS A 229 -21.16 10.82 6.15
C LYS A 229 -21.26 10.30 7.59
N GLU A 230 -22.28 10.76 8.34
CA GLU A 230 -22.47 10.38 9.74
C GLU A 230 -22.76 8.90 9.86
N ASP A 231 -23.62 8.34 9.00
CA ASP A 231 -23.97 6.93 8.98
C ASP A 231 -22.75 6.04 8.62
N ILE A 232 -21.95 6.43 7.64
CA ILE A 232 -20.72 5.71 7.28
C ILE A 232 -19.71 5.70 8.42
N LEU A 233 -19.48 6.86 9.06
CA LEU A 233 -18.51 6.94 10.16
C LEU A 233 -19.00 6.19 11.40
N ASP A 234 -20.29 6.26 11.71
CA ASP A 234 -20.88 5.51 12.81
C ASP A 234 -20.79 3.98 12.58
N ARG A 235 -21.07 3.50 11.36
CA ARG A 235 -20.91 2.09 11.01
C ARG A 235 -19.45 1.63 11.13
N ILE A 236 -18.50 2.45 10.72
CA ILE A 236 -17.07 2.17 10.90
C ILE A 236 -16.75 2.04 12.39
N ASP A 237 -17.25 2.93 13.22
CA ASP A 237 -17.01 2.89 14.67
C ASP A 237 -17.72 1.72 15.35
N GLN A 238 -18.93 1.37 14.91
CA GLN A 238 -19.67 0.19 15.38
C GLN A 238 -18.89 -1.10 15.08
N VAL A 239 -18.43 -1.29 13.85
CA VAL A 239 -17.66 -2.48 13.48
C VAL A 239 -16.32 -2.59 14.22
N LYS A 240 -15.68 -1.44 14.52
CA LYS A 240 -14.47 -1.40 15.35
C LYS A 240 -14.74 -1.88 16.78
N ARG A 241 -15.90 -1.54 17.35
CA ARG A 241 -16.34 -2.04 18.68
C ARG A 241 -16.68 -3.52 18.66
N GLY A 242 -16.98 -4.08 17.48
CA GLY A 242 -17.38 -5.48 17.32
C GLY A 242 -18.87 -5.69 17.19
N ASP A 243 -19.61 -4.60 16.95
CA ASP A 243 -21.05 -4.67 16.71
C ASP A 243 -21.31 -5.36 15.37
N ASP A 244 -22.41 -6.11 15.30
CA ASP A 244 -22.86 -6.73 14.05
C ASP A 244 -23.68 -5.69 13.28
N VAL A 245 -23.08 -5.17 12.20
CA VAL A 245 -23.68 -4.14 11.35
C VAL A 245 -23.69 -4.60 9.89
N GLU A 246 -24.66 -4.14 9.13
CA GLU A 246 -24.69 -4.36 7.69
C GLU A 246 -23.43 -3.81 7.04
N ARG A 247 -22.76 -4.64 6.25
CA ARG A 247 -21.51 -4.31 5.57
C ARG A 247 -21.70 -3.40 4.37
N SER A 248 -22.89 -3.38 3.79
CA SER A 248 -23.21 -2.64 2.56
C SER A 248 -24.32 -1.62 2.81
N LEU A 249 -24.26 -0.52 2.12
CA LEU A 249 -25.36 0.45 2.01
C LEU A 249 -25.38 1.05 0.60
N ILE A 250 -26.57 1.44 0.15
CA ILE A 250 -26.77 2.08 -1.15
C ILE A 250 -27.04 3.56 -0.91
N ASP A 251 -26.25 4.42 -1.53
CA ASP A 251 -26.49 5.87 -1.44
C ASP A 251 -27.56 6.34 -2.43
N ASN A 252 -27.96 7.62 -2.32
CA ASN A 252 -29.02 8.21 -3.16
C ASN A 252 -28.65 8.24 -4.66
N ASN A 253 -27.37 8.08 -5.01
CA ASN A 253 -26.88 8.03 -6.37
C ASN A 253 -26.71 6.59 -6.91
N GLY A 254 -27.13 5.58 -6.13
CA GLY A 254 -27.05 4.18 -6.50
C GLY A 254 -25.65 3.56 -6.33
N PHE A 255 -24.74 4.21 -5.58
CA PHE A 255 -23.46 3.63 -5.24
C PHE A 255 -23.60 2.64 -4.08
N CYS A 256 -23.17 1.40 -4.30
CA CYS A 256 -23.00 0.44 -3.23
C CYS A 256 -21.72 0.73 -2.46
N LYS A 257 -21.80 1.03 -1.19
CA LYS A 257 -20.68 1.34 -0.29
C LYS A 257 -20.51 0.19 0.70
N MET A 258 -19.37 -0.51 0.66
CA MET A 258 -19.09 -1.63 1.54
C MET A 258 -17.98 -1.26 2.55
N ILE A 259 -18.20 -1.65 3.80
CA ILE A 259 -17.26 -1.48 4.91
C ILE A 259 -16.79 -2.87 5.35
N LEU A 260 -15.54 -3.21 5.05
CA LEU A 260 -14.98 -4.53 5.35
C LEU A 260 -13.84 -4.43 6.37
N HIS A 261 -14.10 -4.91 7.56
CA HIS A 261 -13.16 -4.91 8.68
C HIS A 261 -12.56 -6.30 8.92
N TYR A 262 -11.38 -6.40 9.54
CA TYR A 262 -10.76 -7.69 9.85
C TYR A 262 -11.65 -8.61 10.71
N ARG A 263 -12.57 -8.04 11.48
CA ARG A 263 -13.54 -8.79 12.31
C ARG A 263 -14.52 -9.63 11.49
N HIS A 264 -14.74 -9.27 10.23
CA HIS A 264 -15.56 -10.09 9.31
C HIS A 264 -14.81 -11.35 8.84
N HIS A 265 -13.48 -11.38 8.98
CA HIS A 265 -12.69 -12.55 8.61
C HIS A 265 -12.70 -13.59 9.74
N PRO A 266 -13.11 -14.86 9.50
CA PRO A 266 -13.33 -15.84 10.57
C PRO A 266 -12.11 -16.06 11.48
N VAL A 267 -10.90 -16.05 10.90
CA VAL A 267 -9.67 -16.28 11.66
C VAL A 267 -9.20 -14.99 12.34
N PHE A 268 -9.23 -13.86 11.64
CA PHE A 268 -8.72 -12.59 12.19
C PHE A 268 -9.69 -12.00 13.22
N GLY A 269 -10.99 -12.12 12.97
CA GLY A 269 -12.04 -11.64 13.87
C GLY A 269 -12.15 -12.45 15.15
N ALA A 270 -11.77 -13.73 15.13
CA ALA A 270 -11.73 -14.58 16.31
C ALA A 270 -10.53 -14.31 17.24
N ASP A 271 -9.55 -13.49 16.79
CA ASP A 271 -8.37 -13.16 17.58
C ASP A 271 -8.55 -11.82 18.32
N PRO A 272 -8.77 -11.80 19.64
CA PRO A 272 -8.96 -10.57 20.41
C PRO A 272 -7.71 -9.68 20.43
N GLU A 273 -6.53 -10.26 20.20
CA GLU A 273 -5.25 -9.56 20.19
C GLU A 273 -4.75 -9.22 18.78
N TYR A 274 -5.57 -9.36 17.75
CA TYR A 274 -5.16 -9.23 16.36
C TYR A 274 -4.36 -7.94 16.09
N LEU A 275 -4.89 -6.77 16.47
CA LEU A 275 -4.22 -5.48 16.23
C LEU A 275 -2.91 -5.36 17.02
N ALA A 276 -2.92 -5.76 18.31
CA ALA A 276 -1.73 -5.70 19.15
C ALA A 276 -0.63 -6.64 18.64
N ARG A 277 -1.00 -7.84 18.20
CA ARG A 277 -0.07 -8.78 17.56
C ARG A 277 0.48 -8.20 16.26
N ARG A 278 -0.35 -7.64 15.37
CA ARG A 278 0.10 -6.98 14.14
C ARG A 278 1.06 -5.85 14.41
N GLN A 279 0.81 -5.04 15.44
CA GLN A 279 1.71 -3.96 15.83
C GLN A 279 3.07 -4.49 16.29
N ARG A 280 3.09 -5.56 17.09
CA ARG A 280 4.33 -6.21 17.52
C ARG A 280 5.11 -6.81 16.34
N ASP A 281 4.43 -7.59 15.48
CA ASP A 281 5.07 -8.32 14.38
C ASP A 281 5.62 -7.37 13.30
N LEU A 282 4.88 -6.33 12.96
CA LEU A 282 5.25 -5.37 11.91
C LEU A 282 6.11 -4.22 12.42
N GLN A 283 6.14 -3.98 13.73
CA GLN A 283 6.87 -2.89 14.37
C GLN A 283 6.56 -1.51 13.75
N ILE A 284 5.30 -1.27 13.44
CA ILE A 284 4.80 0.00 12.90
C ILE A 284 4.06 0.79 13.97
N SER A 285 3.89 2.09 13.74
CA SER A 285 3.16 2.98 14.63
C SER A 285 1.70 2.56 14.82
N ARG A 286 1.10 2.96 15.94
CA ARG A 286 -0.32 2.73 16.21
C ARG A 286 -1.20 3.38 15.13
N SER A 287 -0.87 4.59 14.71
CA SER A 287 -1.62 5.27 13.64
C SER A 287 -1.58 4.48 12.33
N LYS A 288 -0.45 3.80 12.02
CA LYS A 288 -0.35 2.95 10.85
C LYS A 288 -1.16 1.65 11.01
N ILE A 289 -1.23 1.07 12.21
CA ILE A 289 -2.13 -0.05 12.52
C ILE A 289 -3.60 0.37 12.35
N GLU A 290 -3.98 1.54 12.88
CA GLU A 290 -5.32 2.08 12.70
C GLU A 290 -5.67 2.23 11.21
N GLN A 291 -4.78 2.80 10.41
CA GLN A 291 -4.99 2.99 8.98
C GLN A 291 -5.13 1.66 8.23
N GLU A 292 -4.20 0.73 8.41
CA GLU A 292 -4.09 -0.47 7.58
C GLU A 292 -5.00 -1.61 8.04
N PHE A 293 -5.26 -1.70 9.35
CA PHE A 293 -5.93 -2.85 9.97
C PHE A 293 -7.18 -2.51 10.77
N ASN A 294 -7.51 -1.22 10.96
CA ASN A 294 -8.64 -0.80 11.80
C ASN A 294 -9.52 0.31 11.18
N LEU A 295 -9.50 0.47 9.87
CA LEU A 295 -10.31 1.45 9.14
C LEU A 295 -10.14 2.90 9.63
N GLY A 296 -8.93 3.29 10.08
CA GLY A 296 -8.61 4.65 10.49
C GLY A 296 -8.27 5.53 9.29
N PHE A 297 -9.03 6.59 9.04
CA PHE A 297 -8.66 7.63 8.09
C PHE A 297 -7.75 8.65 8.75
N ALA A 298 -6.64 8.99 8.09
CA ALA A 298 -5.75 10.04 8.57
C ALA A 298 -6.42 11.39 8.38
N ASP A 299 -6.44 12.21 9.45
CA ASP A 299 -6.87 13.59 9.33
C ASP A 299 -5.75 14.41 8.68
N SER A 300 -6.00 14.89 7.46
CA SER A 300 -5.04 15.71 6.71
C SER A 300 -4.72 17.07 7.39
N GLN A 301 -5.57 17.52 8.30
CA GLN A 301 -5.37 18.78 9.04
C GLN A 301 -4.69 18.56 10.40
N ALA A 302 -4.71 17.33 10.93
CA ALA A 302 -4.08 17.01 12.21
C ALA A 302 -2.56 16.95 12.08
N SER A 303 -1.86 17.33 13.14
CA SER A 303 -0.42 17.06 13.25
C SER A 303 -0.15 15.55 13.19
N ILE A 304 0.91 15.15 12.46
CA ILE A 304 1.33 13.75 12.35
C ILE A 304 1.79 13.23 13.70
N PHE A 305 2.37 14.10 14.52
CA PHE A 305 2.84 13.75 15.85
C PHE A 305 1.83 14.26 16.90
N PRO A 306 1.06 13.35 17.55
CA PRO A 306 0.12 13.73 18.61
C PRO A 306 0.81 14.55 19.69
N ARG A 307 0.22 15.70 20.05
CA ARG A 307 0.82 16.65 20.98
C ARG A 307 1.25 15.99 22.30
N GLN A 308 0.42 15.08 22.80
CA GLN A 308 0.70 14.36 24.04
C GLN A 308 2.00 13.53 23.95
N LEU A 309 2.26 12.88 22.79
CA LEU A 309 3.49 12.11 22.59
C LEU A 309 4.72 13.01 22.48
N VAL A 310 4.58 14.16 21.83
CA VAL A 310 5.67 15.15 21.74
C VAL A 310 5.97 15.74 23.13
N ASP A 311 4.93 16.09 23.89
CA ASP A 311 5.09 16.60 25.25
C ASP A 311 5.73 15.55 26.18
N SER A 312 5.38 14.28 26.05
CA SER A 312 6.00 13.19 26.85
C SER A 312 7.48 12.95 26.53
N ALA A 313 7.92 13.32 25.32
CA ALA A 313 9.34 13.22 24.95
C ALA A 313 10.19 14.31 25.65
N ASN A 314 9.56 15.41 26.09
CA ASN A 314 10.22 16.46 26.87
C ASN A 314 10.25 16.08 28.34
N ARG A 315 11.22 15.26 28.71
CA ARG A 315 11.38 14.81 30.08
C ARG A 315 12.85 14.79 30.51
N GLU A 316 13.08 14.91 31.80
CA GLU A 316 14.41 14.64 32.35
C GLU A 316 14.68 13.13 32.25
N PHE A 317 15.80 12.80 31.63
CA PHE A 317 16.24 11.44 31.48
C PHE A 317 17.78 11.36 31.56
N ASN A 318 18.29 10.58 32.49
CA ASN A 318 19.71 10.30 32.58
C ASN A 318 20.01 9.08 31.71
N ILE A 319 20.66 9.31 30.59
CA ILE A 319 21.12 8.24 29.72
C ILE A 319 22.21 7.45 30.43
N ASN A 320 22.19 6.12 30.34
CA ASN A 320 23.20 5.27 31.01
C ASN A 320 24.57 5.54 30.39
N SER A 321 25.45 6.23 31.13
CA SER A 321 26.75 6.72 30.67
C SER A 321 27.78 5.62 30.34
N ASN A 322 27.57 4.38 30.80
CA ASN A 322 28.55 3.32 30.62
C ASN A 322 28.62 2.71 29.22
N ASN A 323 27.65 3.00 28.34
CA ASN A 323 27.61 2.42 27.00
C ASN A 323 26.96 3.35 25.95
N VAL A 324 27.19 4.67 26.08
CA VAL A 324 26.59 5.66 25.20
C VAL A 324 27.35 5.72 23.88
N GLN A 325 26.62 5.61 22.78
CA GLN A 325 27.08 5.83 21.43
C GLN A 325 26.45 7.11 20.86
N TYR A 326 27.22 7.94 20.19
CA TYR A 326 26.70 9.14 19.55
C TYR A 326 26.46 8.91 18.07
N TYR A 327 25.38 9.49 17.56
CA TYR A 327 24.99 9.50 16.17
C TYR A 327 24.63 10.93 15.76
N ILE A 328 24.83 11.28 14.48
CA ILE A 328 24.51 12.63 14.00
C ILE A 328 23.61 12.53 12.78
N GLY A 329 22.56 13.35 12.74
CA GLY A 329 21.73 13.62 11.58
C GLY A 329 22.00 15.02 11.07
N ILE A 330 22.21 15.18 9.77
CA ILE A 330 22.53 16.43 9.10
C ILE A 330 21.50 16.66 8.00
N ASP A 331 20.83 17.81 8.08
CA ASP A 331 19.97 18.34 7.04
C ASP A 331 20.58 19.65 6.52
N PRO A 332 21.27 19.61 5.37
CA PRO A 332 21.90 20.81 4.80
C PRO A 332 20.85 21.77 4.24
N ALA A 333 20.94 23.07 4.54
CA ALA A 333 20.09 24.08 3.94
C ALA A 333 20.08 23.98 2.40
N GLY A 334 18.88 24.03 1.85
CA GLY A 334 18.63 24.19 0.42
C GLY A 334 18.85 25.64 -0.05
N SER A 335 18.01 26.08 -0.97
CA SER A 335 17.95 27.48 -1.42
C SER A 335 16.89 28.24 -0.63
N GLY A 336 17.17 29.49 -0.26
CA GLY A 336 16.20 30.37 0.39
C GLY A 336 16.37 30.44 1.90
N ASP A 337 15.25 30.38 2.64
CA ASP A 337 15.20 30.55 4.10
C ASP A 337 15.38 29.25 4.89
N ASP A 338 15.74 28.15 4.23
CA ASP A 338 15.95 26.84 4.88
C ASP A 338 17.14 26.84 5.85
N TYR A 339 17.08 26.04 6.89
CA TYR A 339 18.12 25.94 7.90
C TYR A 339 19.00 24.73 7.66
N THR A 340 20.32 24.90 7.81
CA THR A 340 21.20 23.77 8.06
C THR A 340 21.02 23.32 9.49
N VAL A 341 20.65 22.04 9.68
CA VAL A 341 20.48 21.43 10.99
C VAL A 341 21.47 20.30 11.18
N VAL A 342 22.21 20.33 12.28
CA VAL A 342 23.09 19.22 12.74
C VAL A 342 22.59 18.76 14.10
N MET A 343 22.08 17.58 14.17
CA MET A 343 21.45 17.03 15.37
C MET A 343 22.26 15.88 15.93
N VAL A 344 22.61 15.95 17.22
CA VAL A 344 23.40 14.92 17.92
C VAL A 344 22.49 14.12 18.84
N GLY A 345 22.47 12.81 18.63
CA GLY A 345 21.78 11.85 19.46
C GLY A 345 22.73 10.99 20.28
N ALA A 346 22.47 10.88 21.57
CA ALA A 346 23.12 9.91 22.47
C ALA A 346 22.21 8.68 22.59
N TYR A 347 22.73 7.50 22.26
CA TYR A 347 22.00 6.24 22.25
C TYR A 347 22.62 5.25 23.25
N ASP A 348 21.82 4.69 24.14
CA ASP A 348 22.27 3.76 25.20
C ASP A 348 21.94 2.28 24.89
N GLY A 349 21.55 1.97 23.66
CA GLY A 349 21.07 0.64 23.26
C GLY A 349 19.54 0.51 23.25
N LYS A 350 18.82 1.44 23.91
CA LYS A 350 17.35 1.47 23.96
C LYS A 350 16.78 2.86 23.69
N HIS A 351 17.23 3.86 24.45
CA HIS A 351 16.72 5.24 24.34
C HIS A 351 17.67 6.09 23.51
N LEU A 352 17.09 7.03 22.76
CA LEU A 352 17.80 8.06 22.03
C LEU A 352 17.47 9.43 22.64
N LYS A 353 18.48 10.12 23.17
CA LYS A 353 18.35 11.50 23.67
C LYS A 353 19.01 12.46 22.69
N VAL A 354 18.29 13.47 22.25
CA VAL A 354 18.88 14.61 21.52
C VAL A 354 19.66 15.44 22.53
N VAL A 355 20.99 15.45 22.43
CA VAL A 355 21.88 16.07 23.42
C VAL A 355 22.46 17.39 22.94
N ASP A 356 22.53 17.62 21.63
CA ASP A 356 23.01 18.85 21.03
C ASP A 356 22.36 19.08 19.69
N MET A 357 22.18 20.35 19.29
CA MET A 357 21.59 20.73 18.02
C MET A 357 22.18 22.06 17.56
N TYR A 358 22.73 22.08 16.37
CA TYR A 358 23.12 23.29 15.65
C TYR A 358 22.09 23.57 14.56
N ARG A 359 21.66 24.83 14.44
CA ARG A 359 20.68 25.29 13.44
C ARG A 359 21.04 26.69 12.97
N ASP A 360 21.23 26.86 11.66
CA ASP A 360 21.61 28.15 11.07
C ASP A 360 21.16 28.28 9.61
N ASN A 361 20.69 29.48 9.23
CA ASN A 361 20.30 29.82 7.86
C ASN A 361 21.02 31.08 7.32
N LEU A 362 21.92 31.66 8.09
CA LEU A 362 22.60 32.92 7.72
C LEU A 362 24.04 32.73 7.25
N LYS A 363 24.66 31.60 7.59
CA LYS A 363 26.07 31.35 7.34
C LYS A 363 26.29 30.61 6.03
N SER A 364 27.47 30.75 5.48
CA SER A 364 27.85 30.01 4.29
C SER A 364 27.96 28.50 4.55
N SER A 365 27.81 27.69 3.50
CA SER A 365 28.01 26.23 3.59
C SER A 365 29.34 25.84 4.19
N ASN A 366 30.41 26.58 3.87
CA ASN A 366 31.76 26.34 4.44
C ASN A 366 31.78 26.54 5.95
N TYR A 367 31.12 27.58 6.45
CA TYR A 367 30.98 27.80 7.89
C TYR A 367 30.22 26.67 8.55
N ASN A 368 29.07 26.28 7.98
CA ASN A 368 28.25 25.21 8.50
C ASN A 368 28.99 23.85 8.51
N ILE A 369 29.80 23.56 7.47
CA ILE A 369 30.67 22.38 7.43
C ILE A 369 31.75 22.44 8.52
N SER A 370 32.41 23.60 8.69
CA SER A 370 33.42 23.77 9.77
C SER A 370 32.76 23.51 11.14
N LYS A 371 31.58 24.05 11.35
CA LYS A 371 30.84 23.84 12.60
C LYS A 371 30.40 22.40 12.81
N THR A 372 30.00 21.73 11.73
CA THR A 372 29.70 20.28 11.76
C THR A 372 30.91 19.47 12.16
N ASN A 373 32.10 19.79 11.60
CA ASN A 373 33.34 19.12 11.96
C ASN A 373 33.76 19.35 13.44
N GLU A 374 33.51 20.55 13.99
CA GLU A 374 33.69 20.81 15.42
C GLU A 374 32.79 19.91 16.29
N ILE A 375 31.53 19.77 15.92
CA ILE A 375 30.56 18.92 16.62
C ILE A 375 30.97 17.44 16.50
N ILE A 376 31.40 16.97 15.33
CA ILE A 376 31.88 15.61 15.12
C ILE A 376 33.11 15.33 15.98
N ASN A 377 34.07 16.26 16.03
CA ASN A 377 35.26 16.13 16.86
C ASN A 377 34.92 16.06 18.36
N LYS A 378 33.91 16.82 18.81
CA LYS A 378 33.43 16.83 20.20
C LYS A 378 32.80 15.51 20.60
N TYR A 379 31.87 14.99 19.77
CA TYR A 379 31.06 13.83 20.13
C TYR A 379 31.59 12.50 19.59
N ARG A 380 32.46 12.50 18.59
CA ARG A 380 33.05 11.31 17.93
C ARG A 380 31.98 10.27 17.57
N PRO A 381 30.99 10.62 16.73
CA PRO A 381 29.86 9.75 16.46
C PRO A 381 30.26 8.46 15.75
N VAL A 382 29.49 7.38 15.99
CA VAL A 382 29.66 6.11 15.29
C VAL A 382 29.31 6.22 13.82
N ARG A 383 28.27 7.02 13.50
CA ARG A 383 27.82 7.33 12.13
C ARG A 383 27.18 8.72 12.06
N CYS A 384 27.26 9.32 10.88
CA CYS A 384 26.55 10.55 10.52
C CYS A 384 25.67 10.27 9.29
N GLY A 385 24.41 10.68 9.32
CA GLY A 385 23.49 10.65 8.16
C GLY A 385 23.34 12.05 7.58
N VAL A 386 23.51 12.22 6.29
CA VAL A 386 23.41 13.51 5.59
C VAL A 386 22.35 13.40 4.49
N GLU A 387 21.41 14.33 4.44
CA GLU A 387 20.51 14.43 3.29
C GLU A 387 21.26 14.92 2.05
N THR A 388 21.11 14.20 0.92
CA THR A 388 21.85 14.47 -0.34
C THR A 388 20.97 14.99 -1.48
N ASN A 389 19.71 15.35 -1.20
CA ASN A 389 18.80 15.86 -2.22
C ASN A 389 19.27 17.24 -2.74
N GLY A 390 19.05 17.45 -4.04
CA GLY A 390 19.32 18.75 -4.69
C GLY A 390 20.80 19.16 -4.76
N GLY A 391 21.75 18.25 -4.43
CA GLY A 391 23.19 18.52 -4.51
C GLY A 391 23.75 19.32 -3.32
N TYR A 392 22.92 19.83 -2.42
CA TYR A 392 23.38 20.60 -1.25
C TYR A 392 24.17 19.74 -0.26
N GLY A 393 23.81 18.49 -0.12
CA GLY A 393 24.49 17.53 0.75
C GLY A 393 25.81 17.02 0.19
N ASP A 394 26.08 17.13 -1.11
CA ASP A 394 27.28 16.57 -1.74
C ASP A 394 28.57 17.20 -1.17
N LYS A 395 28.52 18.49 -0.87
CA LYS A 395 29.62 19.19 -0.23
C LYS A 395 29.88 18.74 1.19
N PHE A 396 28.80 18.48 1.95
CA PHE A 396 28.90 17.88 3.28
C PHE A 396 29.49 16.47 3.22
N MET A 397 29.12 15.68 2.22
CA MET A 397 29.65 14.32 2.02
C MET A 397 31.17 14.32 1.76
N THR A 398 31.69 15.36 1.13
CA THR A 398 33.14 15.44 0.75
C THR A 398 34.00 16.14 1.80
N GLU A 399 33.47 17.14 2.51
CA GLU A 399 34.27 18.02 3.38
C GLU A 399 34.04 17.77 4.89
N VAL A 400 32.99 17.00 5.26
CA VAL A 400 32.75 16.61 6.65
C VAL A 400 33.55 15.37 7.00
N THR A 401 34.18 15.38 8.18
CA THR A 401 35.03 14.27 8.65
C THR A 401 34.20 13.17 9.34
N GLY A 402 34.68 11.92 9.27
CA GLY A 402 34.05 10.80 9.98
C GLY A 402 33.36 9.79 9.07
N ARG A 403 32.55 8.91 9.67
CA ARG A 403 31.80 7.89 8.94
C ARG A 403 30.43 8.43 8.50
N ILE A 404 30.38 8.93 7.27
CA ILE A 404 29.21 9.62 6.73
C ILE A 404 28.45 8.70 5.78
N GLU A 405 27.11 8.73 5.88
CA GLU A 405 26.18 8.02 5.01
C GLU A 405 25.27 9.06 4.32
N GLY A 406 25.31 9.11 2.99
CA GLY A 406 24.38 9.93 2.21
C GLY A 406 23.00 9.31 2.15
N ILE A 407 21.99 10.09 2.43
CA ILE A 407 20.58 9.65 2.47
C ILE A 407 19.81 10.45 1.42
N GLN A 408 19.31 9.75 0.40
CA GLN A 408 18.39 10.35 -0.57
C GLN A 408 16.97 10.24 -0.06
N THR A 409 16.26 11.37 -0.06
CA THR A 409 14.85 11.44 0.32
C THR A 409 13.95 11.56 -0.91
N ASN A 410 12.88 10.79 -0.90
CA ASN A 410 11.73 10.89 -1.79
C ASN A 410 10.47 10.75 -0.93
N GLU A 411 9.29 10.97 -1.49
CA GLU A 411 8.04 10.91 -0.73
C GLU A 411 7.90 9.61 0.09
N LYS A 412 8.27 8.47 -0.50
CA LYS A 412 8.18 7.16 0.17
C LYS A 412 9.19 7.00 1.29
N SER A 413 10.45 7.41 1.09
CA SER A 413 11.48 7.32 2.14
C SER A 413 11.24 8.35 3.23
N LYS A 414 10.75 9.57 2.90
CA LYS A 414 10.35 10.60 3.88
C LYS A 414 9.23 10.05 4.78
N GLN A 415 8.19 9.44 4.19
CA GLN A 415 7.12 8.81 4.98
C GLN A 415 7.66 7.77 5.96
N ALA A 416 8.53 6.86 5.50
CA ALA A 416 9.10 5.82 6.37
C ALA A 416 9.95 6.39 7.52
N MET A 417 10.67 7.49 7.29
CA MET A 417 11.44 8.16 8.33
C MET A 417 10.53 8.85 9.35
N ILE A 418 9.47 9.50 8.90
CA ILE A 418 8.47 10.14 9.78
C ILE A 418 7.72 9.09 10.61
N ASP A 419 7.34 7.95 10.00
CA ASP A 419 6.75 6.81 10.71
C ASP A 419 7.70 6.27 11.80
N LYS A 420 9.02 6.29 11.55
CA LYS A 420 10.03 5.89 12.55
C LYS A 420 10.10 6.88 13.72
N ILE A 421 10.03 8.19 13.47
CA ILE A 421 9.96 9.19 14.55
C ILE A 421 8.71 8.94 15.42
N LEU A 422 7.55 8.76 14.79
CA LEU A 422 6.30 8.50 15.49
C LEU A 422 6.39 7.23 16.35
N LEU A 423 6.96 6.15 15.81
CA LEU A 423 7.17 4.90 16.53
C LEU A 423 8.07 5.08 17.78
N PHE A 424 9.13 5.89 17.65
CA PHE A 424 10.01 6.17 18.79
C PHE A 424 9.32 7.00 19.87
N LEU A 425 8.47 7.96 19.49
CA LEU A 425 7.63 8.73 20.41
C LEU A 425 6.60 7.83 21.10
N GLU A 426 5.87 6.99 20.37
CA GLU A 426 4.86 6.07 20.92
C GLU A 426 5.43 5.06 21.92
N ARG A 427 6.68 4.66 21.72
CA ARG A 427 7.38 3.72 22.60
C ARG A 427 8.17 4.41 23.71
N GLU A 428 8.06 5.73 23.82
CA GLU A 428 8.80 6.54 24.80
C GLU A 428 10.33 6.35 24.73
N LEU A 429 10.86 6.04 23.54
CA LEU A 429 12.29 5.80 23.32
C LEU A 429 13.05 7.07 22.96
N LEU A 430 12.33 8.15 22.61
CA LEU A 430 12.90 9.42 22.21
C LEU A 430 12.80 10.44 23.33
N ILE A 431 13.90 11.11 23.64
CA ILE A 431 13.99 12.18 24.63
C ILE A 431 14.45 13.46 23.92
N ILE A 432 13.65 14.51 24.03
CA ILE A 432 13.88 15.80 23.35
C ILE A 432 13.68 16.91 24.34
N ASN A 433 14.70 17.74 24.54
CA ASN A 433 14.62 18.95 25.38
C ASN A 433 14.84 20.22 24.58
N GLN A 434 14.92 20.15 23.24
CA GLN A 434 15.08 21.28 22.33
C GLN A 434 13.71 21.86 21.96
N ASP A 435 13.38 23.03 22.47
CA ASP A 435 12.07 23.67 22.27
C ASP A 435 11.68 23.84 20.80
N ILE A 436 12.64 24.24 19.96
CA ILE A 436 12.38 24.43 18.51
C ILE A 436 11.96 23.11 17.85
N LEU A 437 12.67 22.01 18.13
CA LEU A 437 12.31 20.69 17.58
C LEU A 437 10.94 20.22 18.09
N LEU A 438 10.64 20.43 19.38
CA LEU A 438 9.31 20.12 19.93
C LEU A 438 8.20 20.95 19.28
N GLN A 439 8.46 22.23 18.96
CA GLN A 439 7.51 23.09 18.26
C GLN A 439 7.30 22.63 16.82
N GLU A 440 8.37 22.33 16.06
CA GLU A 440 8.27 21.84 14.69
C GLU A 440 7.51 20.49 14.64
N LEU A 441 7.77 19.55 15.56
CA LEU A 441 7.02 18.29 15.65
C LEU A 441 5.53 18.51 15.88
N LYS A 442 5.14 19.47 16.74
CA LYS A 442 3.72 19.76 17.06
C LYS A 442 2.93 20.30 15.87
N VAL A 443 3.60 20.95 14.92
CA VAL A 443 2.94 21.56 13.76
C VAL A 443 3.15 20.81 12.46
N PHE A 444 4.02 19.80 12.46
CA PHE A 444 4.33 19.00 11.29
C PHE A 444 3.11 18.20 10.84
N LYS A 445 2.67 18.40 9.61
CA LYS A 445 1.42 17.83 9.12
C LYS A 445 1.53 17.28 7.70
N ARG A 446 0.48 16.60 7.28
CA ARG A 446 0.27 16.24 5.89
C ARG A 446 -0.47 17.37 5.18
N ASN A 447 0.07 17.82 4.07
CA ASN A 447 -0.57 18.76 3.17
C ASN A 447 -0.72 18.08 1.80
N GLY A 448 -1.89 17.54 1.52
CA GLY A 448 -2.09 16.63 0.39
C GLY A 448 -1.17 15.40 0.53
N LYS A 449 -0.24 15.22 -0.42
CA LYS A 449 0.74 14.13 -0.37
C LYS A 449 2.04 14.51 0.34
N LYS A 450 2.31 15.79 0.53
CA LYS A 450 3.56 16.26 1.13
C LYS A 450 3.49 16.23 2.65
N LEU A 451 4.58 15.81 3.26
CA LEU A 451 4.83 15.87 4.69
C LEU A 451 5.70 17.08 4.95
N THR A 452 5.18 18.09 5.65
CA THR A 452 5.87 19.37 5.80
C THR A 452 5.29 20.20 6.95
N ALA A 453 5.98 21.24 7.35
CA ALA A 453 5.42 22.27 8.19
C ALA A 453 4.37 23.12 7.43
N PRO A 454 3.43 23.80 8.12
CA PRO A 454 2.56 24.79 7.53
C PRO A 454 3.33 25.93 6.86
N ASN A 455 2.70 26.62 5.89
CA ASN A 455 3.30 27.77 5.22
C ASN A 455 3.83 28.82 6.22
N GLY A 456 5.07 29.24 6.04
CA GLY A 456 5.75 30.20 6.92
C GLY A 456 6.39 29.58 8.17
N LEU A 457 6.34 28.25 8.32
CA LEU A 457 7.05 27.49 9.35
C LEU A 457 8.04 26.52 8.70
N HIS A 458 9.00 26.06 9.48
CA HIS A 458 10.09 25.18 9.02
C HIS A 458 9.91 23.75 9.53
N ASP A 459 10.45 22.77 8.80
CA ASP A 459 10.51 21.36 9.18
C ASP A 459 11.96 20.79 9.20
N ASP A 460 12.95 21.67 9.14
CA ASP A 460 14.36 21.30 9.05
C ASP A 460 14.85 20.50 10.26
N CYS A 461 14.37 20.87 11.49
CA CYS A 461 14.72 20.11 12.69
C CYS A 461 14.06 18.71 12.69
N VAL A 462 12.84 18.58 12.15
CA VAL A 462 12.19 17.29 11.97
C VAL A 462 12.96 16.43 10.98
N MET A 463 13.46 17.03 9.89
CA MET A 463 14.30 16.33 8.91
C MET A 463 15.67 15.95 9.48
N GLY A 464 16.31 16.83 10.23
CA GLY A 464 17.56 16.52 10.95
C GLY A 464 17.38 15.34 11.92
N LEU A 465 16.24 15.28 12.65
CA LEU A 465 15.88 14.13 13.49
C LEU A 465 15.64 12.86 12.65
N ALA A 466 15.01 13.00 11.49
CA ALA A 466 14.79 11.88 10.57
C ALA A 466 16.11 11.28 10.07
N MET A 467 17.10 12.14 9.71
CA MET A 467 18.43 11.72 9.32
C MET A 467 19.16 11.04 10.49
N LEU A 468 19.06 11.58 11.71
CA LEU A 468 19.63 10.98 12.91
C LEU A 468 19.09 9.57 13.14
N LEU A 469 17.77 9.40 13.15
CA LEU A 469 17.12 8.11 13.35
C LEU A 469 17.44 7.09 12.23
N LYS A 470 17.80 7.54 11.04
CA LYS A 470 18.17 6.66 9.94
C LYS A 470 19.48 5.93 10.20
N VAL A 471 20.45 6.56 10.87
CA VAL A 471 21.77 5.98 11.16
C VAL A 471 21.88 5.31 12.54
N VAL A 472 20.90 5.53 13.42
CA VAL A 472 20.80 4.80 14.69
C VAL A 472 20.42 3.34 14.41
N PRO A 473 21.03 2.34 15.11
CA PRO A 473 20.70 0.92 14.94
C PRO A 473 19.19 0.65 15.05
N ASP A 474 18.72 -0.31 14.27
CA ASP A 474 17.30 -0.67 14.27
C ASP A 474 16.95 -1.40 15.58
N ILE A 475 16.01 -0.84 16.32
CA ILE A 475 15.56 -1.41 17.62
C ILE A 475 15.00 -2.84 17.44
N SER A 476 14.56 -3.17 16.22
CA SER A 476 14.02 -4.49 15.90
C SER A 476 15.01 -5.62 16.12
N LYS A 477 16.31 -5.36 16.01
CA LYS A 477 17.37 -6.37 16.20
C LYS A 477 17.83 -6.53 17.66
N ALA A 478 17.61 -5.54 18.51
CA ALA A 478 18.05 -5.57 19.90
C ALA A 478 17.11 -6.39 20.81
N PHE A 479 15.84 -6.56 20.43
CA PHE A 479 14.86 -7.30 21.23
C PHE A 479 15.01 -8.82 21.19
N TRP A 480 15.65 -9.38 20.15
CA TRP A 480 15.90 -10.84 20.04
C TRP A 480 17.14 -11.33 20.77
N ALA A 481 17.95 -10.41 21.30
CA ALA A 481 19.15 -10.79 22.07
C ALA A 481 18.89 -10.98 23.58
N PHE A 482 17.67 -10.66 24.06
CA PHE A 482 17.30 -10.71 25.49
C PHE A 482 15.93 -11.38 25.75
N ALA A 483 15.37 -12.13 24.77
CA ALA A 483 14.16 -12.94 24.96
C ALA A 483 14.48 -14.43 24.96
#